data_113e73198a3947a0e9a01d467afd78b7
#
_entry.id   113e73198a3947a0e9a01d467afd78b7
#
_cell.length_a   1.000
_cell.length_b   1.000
_cell.length_c   1.000
_cell.angle_alpha   90.00
_cell.angle_beta   90.00
_cell.angle_gamma   90.00
#
_symmetry.space_group_name_H-M   'P 1'
#
loop_
_entity.id
_entity.type
_entity.pdbx_description
1 polymer ?
#
loop_
_entity_poly.entity_id
_entity_poly.type
_entity_poly.pdbx_seq_one_letter_code
_entity_poly.pdbx_strand_id
1 'polypeptide(L)'
;MKKINKINLFSLSIFLVIFIMFSILANLNLISAEEGFPEDYDIHFGLDSKIGWQEWAHSILTFGPSEIFFYQKYSADVFLYAASVWRPPLGGQDCTECNNLGYPCGEYQCHSLGASCGIINKGSEYEACIWENENDGLPPEIFPLESVLKNEDYIYVETGASYPEEYGVKIVYQPNQAGCIPPFTEIVLGINTSERAICKIDTLRDPAYGDMAQIMGHDFYTLEHVVTLPASGFPNEEAMQGADFELELNYDYDFFIRCEDSNGNSNLATFDIEFCIQDGPDTEAPVIEETTAPVDGLVGFNTSIYPLEVFTNEPADCRWDFQDLDYERMNYNMTDCSYQVGDYLYPLKYGCRTNLTGVQSGEPNNYFLRCKDKPWWNSTMSGGRFANQDSYPITLIGTYPLQIDLITVNEKESGTTLFDSVDPLKITLKVKTSAGANEGKSKCQYGINGNYIDYFYNGGNFDYLNEHTQDIYLDEGEYNYSIKCNDEANNVVEDEINFTIELDKTAPIVVRVYYEQGKLKLITNEDATCVYNADTCAYAYEDGTSLSTNDGFNHFVDWNTQMDLHIKCKDSFGNLPYEQGACSITARAFQE
;
A
#
# COMPACT_ATOMS: atom_id res chain seq x y z
N MET A 1 34.64 -71.66 -4.90
CA MET A 1 33.96 -70.74 -4.00
C MET A 1 34.38 -69.31 -4.39
N LYS A 2 33.57 -68.59 -5.15
CA LYS A 2 33.82 -67.17 -5.56
C LYS A 2 33.35 -66.24 -4.45
N LYS A 3 34.22 -65.37 -3.95
CA LYS A 3 33.90 -64.28 -3.05
C LYS A 3 33.08 -63.22 -3.82
N ILE A 4 31.86 -63.02 -3.41
CA ILE A 4 31.01 -61.91 -3.84
C ILE A 4 31.42 -60.71 -3.00
N ASN A 5 31.97 -59.67 -3.69
CA ASN A 5 32.31 -58.38 -3.08
C ASN A 5 31.00 -57.69 -2.65
N LYS A 6 30.92 -57.32 -1.38
CA LYS A 6 29.90 -56.41 -0.87
C LYS A 6 30.08 -55.04 -1.53
N ILE A 7 29.30 -54.77 -2.55
CA ILE A 7 29.12 -53.41 -3.03
C ILE A 7 28.40 -52.66 -1.92
N ASN A 8 29.03 -51.59 -1.43
CA ASN A 8 28.52 -50.76 -0.36
C ASN A 8 27.12 -50.22 -0.71
N LEU A 9 26.11 -50.61 0.06
CA LEU A 9 24.75 -50.06 -0.04
C LEU A 9 24.73 -48.53 0.02
N PHE A 10 25.74 -47.94 0.62
CA PHE A 10 25.94 -46.48 0.72
C PHE A 10 26.22 -45.78 -0.62
N SER A 11 26.94 -46.44 -1.52
CA SER A 11 27.22 -45.93 -2.87
C SER A 11 25.98 -45.99 -3.77
N LEU A 12 25.10 -46.99 -3.57
CA LEU A 12 23.90 -47.14 -4.37
C LEU A 12 22.82 -46.10 -3.98
N SER A 13 22.73 -45.76 -2.69
CA SER A 13 21.79 -44.72 -2.22
C SER A 13 22.19 -43.34 -2.67
N ILE A 14 23.49 -43.00 -2.72
CA ILE A 14 23.96 -41.72 -3.24
C ILE A 14 23.67 -41.61 -4.75
N PHE A 15 23.88 -42.67 -5.54
CA PHE A 15 23.53 -42.66 -6.96
C PHE A 15 22.03 -42.51 -7.21
N LEU A 16 21.20 -43.12 -6.37
CA LEU A 16 19.75 -43.03 -6.47
C LEU A 16 19.26 -41.62 -6.16
N VAL A 17 19.82 -40.97 -5.13
CA VAL A 17 19.49 -39.58 -4.77
C VAL A 17 19.92 -38.61 -5.86
N ILE A 18 21.10 -38.77 -6.44
CA ILE A 18 21.58 -37.94 -7.57
C ILE A 18 20.71 -38.16 -8.81
N PHE A 19 20.27 -39.40 -9.08
CA PHE A 19 19.40 -39.68 -10.23
C PHE A 19 17.98 -39.10 -10.04
N ILE A 20 17.44 -39.13 -8.82
CA ILE A 20 16.16 -38.50 -8.49
C ILE A 20 16.27 -36.96 -8.62
N MET A 21 17.35 -36.36 -8.15
CA MET A 21 17.61 -34.92 -8.28
C MET A 21 17.75 -34.50 -9.76
N PHE A 22 18.45 -35.29 -10.59
CA PHE A 22 18.53 -35.04 -12.03
C PHE A 22 17.17 -35.19 -12.74
N SER A 23 16.33 -36.14 -12.30
CA SER A 23 14.99 -36.33 -12.84
C SER A 23 14.03 -35.18 -12.47
N ILE A 24 14.19 -34.61 -11.25
CA ILE A 24 13.41 -33.45 -10.81
C ILE A 24 13.84 -32.19 -11.56
N LEU A 25 15.15 -31.97 -11.75
CA LEU A 25 15.69 -30.84 -12.53
C LEU A 25 15.33 -30.95 -14.02
N ALA A 26 15.31 -32.15 -14.60
CA ALA A 26 14.87 -32.38 -15.96
C ALA A 26 13.37 -32.15 -16.17
N ASN A 27 12.53 -32.47 -15.16
CA ASN A 27 11.09 -32.18 -15.21
C ASN A 27 10.78 -30.70 -14.98
N LEU A 28 11.57 -29.97 -14.19
CA LEU A 28 11.46 -28.51 -14.05
C LEU A 28 11.78 -27.79 -15.38
N ASN A 29 12.80 -28.25 -16.10
CA ASN A 29 13.10 -27.71 -17.44
C ASN A 29 12.05 -28.10 -18.51
N LEU A 30 11.30 -29.19 -18.33
CA LEU A 30 10.23 -29.58 -19.25
C LEU A 30 8.93 -28.81 -18.98
N ILE A 31 8.67 -28.38 -17.75
CA ILE A 31 7.52 -27.55 -17.41
C ILE A 31 7.70 -26.12 -17.93
N SER A 32 8.93 -25.60 -17.98
CA SER A 32 9.22 -24.27 -18.54
C SER A 32 9.16 -24.22 -20.08
N ALA A 33 9.09 -25.37 -20.76
CA ALA A 33 9.10 -25.45 -22.22
C ALA A 33 7.71 -25.61 -22.85
N GLU A 34 6.65 -25.89 -22.08
CA GLU A 34 5.31 -26.17 -22.60
C GLU A 34 4.27 -25.04 -22.41
N GLU A 35 4.53 -24.05 -21.55
CA GLU A 35 3.68 -22.87 -21.45
C GLU A 35 4.51 -21.65 -21.86
N GLY A 36 4.23 -21.10 -23.03
CA GLY A 36 4.97 -20.02 -23.66
C GLY A 36 5.02 -18.75 -22.80
N PHE A 37 5.97 -18.71 -21.88
CA PHE A 37 6.39 -17.49 -21.20
C PHE A 37 7.30 -16.68 -22.13
N PRO A 38 7.15 -15.34 -22.16
CA PRO A 38 8.08 -14.47 -22.88
C PRO A 38 9.52 -14.68 -22.38
N GLU A 39 10.50 -14.65 -23.29
CA GLU A 39 11.92 -14.97 -23.03
C GLU A 39 12.66 -14.04 -22.07
N ASP A 40 12.02 -12.99 -21.51
CA ASP A 40 12.67 -11.93 -20.72
C ASP A 40 12.36 -11.93 -19.22
N TYR A 41 11.98 -13.08 -18.64
CA TYR A 41 11.79 -13.15 -17.19
C TYR A 41 12.96 -13.87 -16.50
N ASP A 42 13.85 -13.09 -15.90
CA ASP A 42 14.79 -13.60 -14.89
C ASP A 42 14.00 -14.02 -13.65
N ILE A 43 13.82 -15.33 -13.48
CA ILE A 43 13.22 -15.89 -12.27
C ILE A 43 14.26 -15.81 -11.16
N HIS A 44 14.25 -14.73 -10.40
CA HIS A 44 14.97 -14.68 -9.15
C HIS A 44 14.24 -15.55 -8.11
N PHE A 45 14.72 -16.78 -7.93
CA PHE A 45 14.41 -17.52 -6.72
C PHE A 45 14.97 -16.75 -5.53
N GLY A 46 14.11 -16.24 -4.65
CA GLY A 46 14.50 -15.58 -3.40
C GLY A 46 15.11 -16.54 -2.36
N LEU A 47 16.02 -17.38 -2.79
CA LEU A 47 17.01 -18.02 -1.97
C LEU A 47 18.16 -17.03 -1.86
N ASP A 48 18.28 -16.44 -0.67
CA ASP A 48 19.41 -15.59 -0.32
C ASP A 48 20.70 -16.25 -0.85
N SER A 49 21.36 -15.65 -1.84
CA SER A 49 22.51 -16.20 -2.58
C SER A 49 23.78 -16.38 -1.71
N LYS A 50 23.63 -16.27 -0.39
CA LYS A 50 24.71 -16.43 0.60
C LYS A 50 24.77 -17.80 1.26
N ILE A 51 23.83 -18.71 0.98
CA ILE A 51 23.98 -20.10 1.46
C ILE A 51 24.89 -20.84 0.48
N GLY A 52 26.18 -20.89 0.80
CA GLY A 52 27.16 -21.63 0.02
C GLY A 52 26.81 -23.12 -0.04
N TRP A 53 27.20 -23.80 -1.11
CA TRP A 53 27.04 -25.25 -1.32
C TRP A 53 27.51 -26.11 -0.12
N GLN A 54 28.44 -25.59 0.67
CA GLN A 54 28.95 -26.25 1.88
C GLN A 54 27.94 -26.27 3.03
N GLU A 55 27.17 -25.20 3.22
CA GLU A 55 26.13 -25.13 4.25
C GLU A 55 24.91 -25.96 3.85
N TRP A 56 24.56 -25.97 2.58
CA TRP A 56 23.50 -26.83 2.04
C TRP A 56 23.83 -28.33 2.22
N ALA A 57 25.07 -28.74 1.91
CA ALA A 57 25.53 -30.10 2.11
C ALA A 57 25.61 -30.48 3.60
N HIS A 58 25.92 -29.54 4.48
CA HIS A 58 25.94 -29.75 5.93
C HIS A 58 24.54 -29.92 6.50
N SER A 59 23.55 -29.14 6.01
CA SER A 59 22.12 -29.30 6.39
C SER A 59 21.56 -30.67 6.01
N ILE A 60 21.87 -31.18 4.81
CA ILE A 60 21.42 -32.52 4.37
C ILE A 60 22.04 -33.64 5.21
N LEU A 61 23.26 -33.45 5.72
CA LEU A 61 23.98 -34.45 6.49
C LEU A 61 23.63 -34.43 7.99
N THR A 62 23.11 -33.31 8.53
CA THR A 62 22.80 -33.15 9.95
C THR A 62 21.33 -33.36 10.29
N PHE A 63 20.41 -33.14 9.35
CA PHE A 63 18.97 -33.31 9.54
C PHE A 63 18.50 -34.60 8.85
N GLY A 64 17.80 -35.48 9.60
CA GLY A 64 17.33 -36.77 9.09
C GLY A 64 16.31 -36.65 7.95
N PRO A 65 16.04 -37.75 7.21
CA PRO A 65 15.16 -37.73 6.01
C PRO A 65 13.72 -37.22 6.25
N SER A 66 13.25 -37.25 7.51
CA SER A 66 11.92 -36.77 7.89
C SER A 66 11.78 -35.26 7.88
N GLU A 67 12.87 -34.52 8.14
CA GLU A 67 12.82 -33.05 8.14
C GLU A 67 12.94 -32.46 6.71
N ILE A 68 13.65 -33.16 5.82
CA ILE A 68 13.71 -32.80 4.40
C ILE A 68 12.31 -32.87 3.76
N PHE A 69 11.48 -33.85 4.16
CA PHE A 69 10.10 -33.95 3.68
C PHE A 69 9.18 -32.84 4.22
N PHE A 70 9.42 -32.35 5.43
CA PHE A 70 8.66 -31.21 5.98
C PHE A 70 9.02 -29.89 5.29
N TYR A 71 10.29 -29.66 4.96
CA TYR A 71 10.73 -28.45 4.26
C TYR A 71 10.20 -28.40 2.81
N GLN A 72 10.13 -29.53 2.12
CA GLN A 72 9.51 -29.60 0.79
C GLN A 72 8.00 -29.29 0.80
N LYS A 73 7.31 -29.59 1.90
CA LYS A 73 5.87 -29.30 2.01
C LYS A 73 5.55 -27.83 2.20
N TYR A 74 6.48 -27.05 2.78
CA TYR A 74 6.34 -25.59 2.93
C TYR A 74 6.86 -24.82 1.71
N SER A 75 7.75 -25.38 0.91
CA SER A 75 8.21 -24.73 -0.32
C SER A 75 7.25 -24.90 -1.51
N ALA A 76 6.23 -25.75 -1.40
CA ALA A 76 5.24 -25.95 -2.44
C ALA A 76 4.13 -24.86 -2.47
N ASP A 77 4.06 -24.01 -1.44
CA ASP A 77 3.10 -22.89 -1.36
C ASP A 77 3.77 -21.51 -1.62
N VAL A 78 4.92 -21.48 -2.31
CA VAL A 78 5.47 -20.22 -2.81
C VAL A 78 4.64 -19.81 -4.03
N PHE A 79 3.63 -18.99 -3.81
CA PHE A 79 2.96 -18.28 -4.88
C PHE A 79 3.96 -17.30 -5.49
N LEU A 80 4.41 -17.58 -6.70
CA LEU A 80 5.08 -16.61 -7.55
C LEU A 80 4.05 -15.53 -7.92
N TYR A 81 4.02 -14.46 -7.16
CA TYR A 81 3.38 -13.24 -7.64
C TYR A 81 4.35 -12.62 -8.67
N ALA A 82 4.11 -12.91 -9.94
CA ALA A 82 4.54 -11.98 -10.96
C ALA A 82 3.75 -10.70 -10.69
N ALA A 83 4.41 -9.67 -10.20
CA ALA A 83 3.82 -8.34 -10.08
C ALA A 83 3.69 -7.73 -11.48
N SER A 84 2.84 -8.31 -12.31
CA SER A 84 2.30 -7.57 -13.44
C SER A 84 1.33 -6.54 -12.85
N VAL A 85 1.51 -5.30 -13.20
CA VAL A 85 0.51 -4.27 -12.88
C VAL A 85 -0.82 -4.78 -13.40
N TRP A 86 -1.74 -5.08 -12.47
CA TRP A 86 -3.05 -5.57 -12.86
C TRP A 86 -3.80 -4.46 -13.58
N ARG A 87 -4.32 -4.75 -14.76
CA ARG A 87 -5.14 -3.84 -15.55
C ARG A 87 -6.55 -4.40 -15.66
N PRO A 88 -7.59 -3.55 -15.55
CA PRO A 88 -8.94 -3.98 -15.82
C PRO A 88 -9.06 -4.39 -17.31
N PRO A 89 -9.98 -5.29 -17.65
CA PRO A 89 -10.27 -5.62 -19.04
C PRO A 89 -10.66 -4.38 -19.84
N LEU A 90 -10.32 -4.34 -21.12
CA LEU A 90 -10.76 -3.27 -22.03
C LEU A 90 -12.28 -3.25 -22.16
N GLY A 91 -12.86 -2.06 -22.29
CA GLY A 91 -14.29 -1.86 -22.39
C GLY A 91 -15.02 -1.91 -21.04
N GLY A 92 -16.31 -2.24 -21.07
CA GLY A 92 -17.18 -2.19 -19.89
C GLY A 92 -18.29 -3.22 -19.90
N GLN A 93 -18.11 -4.38 -20.57
CA GLN A 93 -19.14 -5.40 -20.75
C GLN A 93 -19.71 -5.91 -19.43
N ASP A 94 -18.89 -5.99 -18.40
CA ASP A 94 -19.24 -6.57 -17.09
C ASP A 94 -19.57 -5.52 -16.03
N CYS A 95 -19.55 -4.20 -16.35
CA CYS A 95 -19.82 -3.12 -15.40
C CYS A 95 -21.09 -3.32 -14.57
N THR A 96 -22.18 -3.77 -15.24
CA THR A 96 -23.49 -3.96 -14.60
C THR A 96 -23.54 -5.11 -13.59
N GLU A 97 -22.56 -6.02 -13.58
CA GLU A 97 -22.48 -7.10 -12.59
C GLU A 97 -22.29 -6.55 -11.18
N CYS A 98 -21.59 -5.42 -11.04
CA CYS A 98 -21.40 -4.75 -9.77
C CYS A 98 -22.72 -4.34 -9.10
N ASN A 99 -23.70 -3.96 -9.89
CA ASN A 99 -25.01 -3.52 -9.39
C ASN A 99 -25.88 -4.67 -8.81
N ASN A 100 -25.49 -5.93 -9.07
CA ASN A 100 -26.23 -7.12 -8.68
C ASN A 100 -25.70 -7.77 -7.39
N LEU A 101 -24.71 -7.17 -6.71
CA LEU A 101 -24.01 -7.78 -5.56
C LEU A 101 -24.79 -7.78 -4.25
N GLY A 102 -25.95 -7.12 -4.18
CA GLY A 102 -26.76 -7.02 -2.95
C GLY A 102 -26.23 -6.04 -1.90
N TYR A 103 -25.15 -5.35 -2.20
CA TYR A 103 -24.58 -4.22 -1.45
C TYR A 103 -24.11 -3.14 -2.45
N PRO A 104 -23.93 -1.88 -2.01
CA PRO A 104 -23.53 -0.80 -2.91
C PRO A 104 -22.20 -1.12 -3.63
N CYS A 105 -22.17 -0.90 -4.94
CA CYS A 105 -20.98 -1.07 -5.76
C CYS A 105 -19.96 0.01 -5.46
N GLY A 106 -18.79 -0.36 -4.94
CA GLY A 106 -17.69 0.59 -4.71
C GLY A 106 -17.02 1.03 -6.01
N GLU A 107 -16.44 2.23 -6.04
CA GLU A 107 -15.75 2.79 -7.21
C GLU A 107 -14.62 1.86 -7.70
N TYR A 108 -13.82 1.33 -6.78
CA TYR A 108 -12.77 0.36 -7.11
C TYR A 108 -13.34 -0.92 -7.74
N GLN A 109 -14.42 -1.46 -7.20
CA GLN A 109 -15.07 -2.64 -7.77
C GLN A 109 -15.62 -2.37 -9.17
N CYS A 110 -16.25 -1.21 -9.37
CA CYS A 110 -16.76 -0.81 -10.67
C CYS A 110 -15.63 -0.77 -11.70
N HIS A 111 -14.56 -0.02 -11.43
CA HIS A 111 -13.41 0.08 -12.34
C HIS A 111 -12.67 -1.25 -12.53
N SER A 112 -12.75 -2.18 -11.58
CA SER A 112 -12.13 -3.50 -11.74
C SER A 112 -12.83 -4.41 -12.73
N LEU A 113 -14.09 -4.16 -13.08
CA LEU A 113 -14.84 -4.95 -14.05
C LEU A 113 -14.58 -4.53 -15.49
N GLY A 114 -14.03 -3.34 -15.71
CA GLY A 114 -13.69 -2.86 -17.05
C GLY A 114 -13.06 -1.48 -17.00
N ALA A 115 -12.12 -1.20 -17.90
CA ALA A 115 -11.42 0.07 -17.99
C ALA A 115 -12.39 1.24 -18.27
N SER A 116 -13.50 0.98 -18.94
CA SER A 116 -14.57 1.96 -19.24
C SER A 116 -15.74 1.88 -18.27
N CYS A 117 -15.62 1.17 -17.13
CA CYS A 117 -16.66 1.18 -16.11
C CYS A 117 -16.57 2.44 -15.25
N GLY A 118 -17.68 3.09 -15.02
CA GLY A 118 -17.77 4.26 -14.15
C GLY A 118 -19.02 4.29 -13.30
N ILE A 119 -18.96 4.95 -12.14
CA ILE A 119 -20.13 5.11 -11.24
C ILE A 119 -20.84 6.41 -11.54
N ILE A 120 -22.12 6.29 -11.88
CA ILE A 120 -23.04 7.44 -12.00
C ILE A 120 -23.85 7.65 -10.73
N ASN A 121 -24.37 8.87 -10.54
CA ASN A 121 -25.24 9.29 -9.43
C ASN A 121 -24.62 9.01 -8.04
N LYS A 122 -23.30 9.19 -7.88
CA LYS A 122 -22.55 8.94 -6.63
C LYS A 122 -23.27 9.50 -5.41
N GLY A 123 -23.42 8.67 -4.38
CA GLY A 123 -24.04 9.04 -3.10
C GLY A 123 -25.56 9.15 -3.11
N SER A 124 -26.26 8.69 -4.16
CA SER A 124 -27.72 8.64 -4.23
C SER A 124 -28.23 7.19 -4.19
N GLU A 125 -29.57 7.04 -4.00
CA GLU A 125 -30.24 5.73 -4.09
C GLU A 125 -30.20 5.12 -5.51
N TYR A 126 -29.75 5.90 -6.51
CA TYR A 126 -29.64 5.50 -7.91
C TYR A 126 -28.19 5.38 -8.36
N GLU A 127 -27.27 5.21 -7.41
CA GLU A 127 -25.87 4.95 -7.72
C GLU A 127 -25.73 3.62 -8.48
N ALA A 128 -25.08 3.64 -9.62
CA ALA A 128 -24.88 2.45 -10.43
C ALA A 128 -23.56 2.50 -11.21
N CYS A 129 -22.95 1.34 -11.35
CA CYS A 129 -21.81 1.11 -12.22
C CYS A 129 -22.33 0.86 -13.64
N ILE A 130 -21.85 1.64 -14.60
CA ILE A 130 -22.26 1.54 -16.01
C ILE A 130 -21.02 1.52 -16.92
N TRP A 131 -21.20 1.07 -18.15
CA TRP A 131 -20.22 1.28 -19.20
C TRP A 131 -20.30 2.74 -19.68
N GLU A 132 -19.27 3.52 -19.42
CA GLU A 132 -19.16 4.89 -19.93
C GLU A 132 -18.80 4.83 -21.42
N ASN A 133 -19.52 5.58 -22.23
CA ASN A 133 -19.29 5.68 -23.69
C ASN A 133 -19.30 4.32 -24.43
N GLU A 134 -20.27 3.44 -24.14
CA GLU A 134 -20.43 2.10 -24.77
C GLU A 134 -20.32 2.11 -26.31
N ASN A 135 -20.72 3.19 -26.96
CA ASN A 135 -20.74 3.32 -28.42
C ASN A 135 -19.54 4.07 -28.97
N ASP A 136 -18.51 4.32 -28.18
CA ASP A 136 -17.30 4.96 -28.63
C ASP A 136 -16.48 3.99 -29.50
N GLY A 137 -16.26 4.38 -30.74
CA GLY A 137 -15.49 3.62 -31.73
C GLY A 137 -14.39 4.48 -32.38
N LEU A 138 -14.07 5.63 -31.79
CA LEU A 138 -13.02 6.53 -32.27
C LEU A 138 -11.81 6.48 -31.35
N PRO A 139 -10.59 6.47 -31.88
CA PRO A 139 -9.38 6.57 -31.05
C PRO A 139 -9.23 7.98 -30.49
N PRO A 140 -8.49 8.15 -29.36
CA PRO A 140 -8.23 9.46 -28.78
C PRO A 140 -7.52 10.40 -29.76
N GLU A 141 -7.93 11.66 -29.81
CA GLU A 141 -7.20 12.71 -30.53
C GLU A 141 -6.01 13.18 -29.68
N ILE A 142 -4.84 13.37 -30.30
CA ILE A 142 -3.60 13.72 -29.63
C ILE A 142 -3.27 15.19 -29.91
N PHE A 143 -2.92 15.94 -28.87
CA PHE A 143 -2.53 17.35 -28.93
C PHE A 143 -1.19 17.57 -28.23
N PRO A 144 -0.35 18.52 -28.66
CA PRO A 144 0.88 18.84 -27.95
C PRO A 144 0.59 19.50 -26.60
N LEU A 145 1.36 19.15 -25.56
CA LEU A 145 1.27 19.73 -24.22
C LEU A 145 2.38 20.77 -24.03
N GLU A 146 2.07 22.04 -24.31
CA GLU A 146 3.06 23.13 -24.28
C GLU A 146 3.60 23.39 -22.85
N SER A 147 2.81 23.10 -21.81
CA SER A 147 3.15 23.41 -20.42
C SER A 147 4.38 22.63 -19.89
N VAL A 148 4.80 21.56 -20.57
CA VAL A 148 5.96 20.76 -20.17
C VAL A 148 7.28 21.25 -20.77
N LEU A 149 7.23 22.17 -21.72
CA LEU A 149 8.43 22.73 -22.30
C LEU A 149 9.22 23.53 -21.25
N LYS A 150 10.54 23.42 -21.28
CA LYS A 150 11.48 23.92 -20.25
C LYS A 150 11.27 25.39 -19.88
N ASN A 151 11.00 26.25 -20.88
CA ASN A 151 10.70 27.67 -20.71
C ASN A 151 10.11 28.25 -22.01
N GLU A 152 9.86 29.59 -22.04
CA GLU A 152 9.29 30.31 -23.19
C GLU A 152 10.20 30.32 -24.44
N ASP A 153 11.47 29.94 -24.34
CA ASP A 153 12.38 29.83 -25.48
C ASP A 153 12.09 28.59 -26.34
N TYR A 154 11.38 27.62 -25.81
CA TYR A 154 10.99 26.39 -26.51
C TYR A 154 9.51 26.50 -26.92
N ILE A 155 9.22 26.17 -28.17
CA ILE A 155 7.85 26.17 -28.70
C ILE A 155 7.61 24.89 -29.52
N TYR A 156 6.34 24.48 -29.57
CA TYR A 156 5.88 23.54 -30.57
C TYR A 156 5.48 24.26 -31.83
N VAL A 157 5.94 23.77 -32.98
CA VAL A 157 5.57 24.24 -34.31
C VAL A 157 4.94 23.08 -35.06
N GLU A 158 3.70 23.23 -35.54
CA GLU A 158 3.04 22.21 -36.35
C GLU A 158 3.88 21.85 -37.58
N THR A 159 4.05 20.58 -37.88
CA THR A 159 4.85 20.10 -39.01
C THR A 159 4.14 20.21 -40.35
N GLY A 160 2.95 20.80 -40.37
CA GLY A 160 2.27 21.36 -41.57
C GLY A 160 1.80 20.32 -42.60
N ALA A 161 1.79 19.06 -42.28
CA ALA A 161 1.36 18.03 -43.18
C ALA A 161 -0.15 17.73 -43.06
N SER A 162 -0.73 17.25 -44.14
CA SER A 162 -2.16 17.02 -44.22
C SER A 162 -2.49 15.69 -43.55
N TYR A 163 -3.35 15.72 -42.52
CA TYR A 163 -3.97 14.48 -41.99
C TYR A 163 -4.35 13.53 -43.16
N PRO A 164 -4.04 12.21 -43.11
CA PRO A 164 -3.61 11.41 -41.96
C PRO A 164 -2.12 10.99 -41.96
N GLU A 165 -1.28 11.43 -42.85
CA GLU A 165 0.05 10.82 -43.06
C GLU A 165 1.17 11.48 -42.23
N GLU A 166 1.01 12.74 -41.83
CA GLU A 166 2.03 13.46 -41.04
C GLU A 166 1.34 14.47 -40.11
N TYR A 167 0.84 13.98 -38.98
CA TYR A 167 0.27 14.83 -37.94
C TYR A 167 1.24 14.88 -36.75
N GLY A 168 1.78 16.06 -36.48
CA GLY A 168 2.76 16.17 -35.42
C GLY A 168 3.26 17.58 -35.20
N VAL A 169 4.24 17.72 -34.33
CA VAL A 169 4.87 18.99 -33.96
C VAL A 169 6.38 18.88 -33.94
N LYS A 170 7.05 20.00 -34.18
CA LYS A 170 8.48 20.16 -34.00
C LYS A 170 8.78 21.04 -32.79
N ILE A 171 9.66 20.58 -31.88
CA ILE A 171 10.20 21.43 -30.82
C ILE A 171 11.27 22.31 -31.42
N VAL A 172 11.09 23.62 -31.27
CA VAL A 172 12.02 24.64 -31.79
C VAL A 172 12.52 25.51 -30.65
N TYR A 173 13.85 25.61 -30.54
CA TYR A 173 14.52 26.55 -29.64
C TYR A 173 14.70 27.90 -30.34
N GLN A 174 13.90 28.88 -29.97
CA GLN A 174 13.80 30.19 -30.65
C GLN A 174 15.08 31.01 -30.65
N PRO A 175 15.92 31.02 -29.57
CA PRO A 175 17.15 31.80 -29.56
C PRO A 175 18.17 31.36 -30.63
N ASN A 176 18.05 30.13 -31.13
CA ASN A 176 18.91 29.58 -32.15
C ASN A 176 18.29 29.75 -33.56
N GLN A 177 19.04 30.27 -34.54
CA GLN A 177 18.57 30.40 -35.93
C GLN A 177 18.23 29.05 -36.60
N ALA A 178 18.91 27.98 -36.22
CA ALA A 178 18.62 26.62 -36.70
C ALA A 178 17.40 26.01 -36.01
N GLY A 179 16.96 26.56 -34.88
CA GLY A 179 15.86 26.06 -34.08
C GLY A 179 16.20 24.79 -33.28
N CYS A 180 17.47 24.32 -33.34
CA CYS A 180 17.90 23.12 -32.64
C CYS A 180 18.12 23.38 -31.16
N ILE A 181 17.81 22.38 -30.33
CA ILE A 181 17.99 22.37 -28.89
C ILE A 181 19.49 22.44 -28.56
N PRO A 182 19.91 23.22 -27.56
CA PRO A 182 21.30 23.22 -27.10
C PRO A 182 21.77 21.83 -26.66
N PRO A 183 23.07 21.51 -26.79
CA PRO A 183 23.61 20.26 -26.28
C PRO A 183 23.45 20.15 -24.77
N PHE A 184 23.42 18.92 -24.24
CA PHE A 184 23.32 18.61 -22.80
C PHE A 184 22.05 19.16 -22.12
N THR A 185 21.02 19.46 -22.91
CA THR A 185 19.73 19.92 -22.42
C THR A 185 18.80 18.73 -22.23
N GLU A 186 18.18 18.63 -21.05
CA GLU A 186 17.08 17.71 -20.80
C GLU A 186 15.87 18.09 -21.66
N ILE A 187 15.23 17.10 -22.26
CA ILE A 187 14.11 17.30 -23.16
C ILE A 187 12.88 16.61 -22.56
N VAL A 188 11.84 17.37 -22.33
CA VAL A 188 10.56 16.85 -21.88
C VAL A 188 9.58 16.87 -23.04
N LEU A 189 9.08 15.68 -23.40
CA LEU A 189 8.04 15.50 -24.40
C LEU A 189 6.69 15.35 -23.70
N GLY A 190 5.69 16.09 -24.15
CA GLY A 190 4.35 16.01 -23.57
C GLY A 190 3.25 16.12 -24.61
N ILE A 191 2.22 15.31 -24.40
CA ILE A 191 0.98 15.34 -25.17
C ILE A 191 -0.23 15.33 -24.24
N ASN A 192 -1.34 15.81 -24.76
CA ASN A 192 -2.66 15.71 -24.16
C ASN A 192 -3.59 14.94 -25.09
N THR A 193 -4.54 14.20 -24.54
CA THR A 193 -5.52 13.43 -25.31
C THR A 193 -6.93 13.97 -25.10
N SER A 194 -7.80 13.81 -26.12
CA SER A 194 -9.21 14.23 -26.03
C SER A 194 -10.00 13.50 -24.96
N GLU A 195 -9.53 12.33 -24.57
CA GLU A 195 -10.11 11.44 -23.56
C GLU A 195 -9.02 10.65 -22.85
N ARG A 196 -9.37 9.98 -21.77
CA ARG A 196 -8.40 9.19 -20.99
C ARG A 196 -7.86 8.04 -21.80
N ALA A 197 -6.55 7.96 -21.95
CA ALA A 197 -5.85 6.98 -22.74
C ALA A 197 -4.59 6.47 -22.04
N ILE A 198 -4.01 5.40 -22.59
CA ILE A 198 -2.62 4.98 -22.34
C ILE A 198 -1.87 5.22 -23.65
N CYS A 199 -0.79 5.98 -23.60
CA CYS A 199 0.01 6.32 -24.77
C CYS A 199 1.34 5.58 -24.74
N LYS A 200 1.80 5.21 -25.94
CA LYS A 200 3.11 4.61 -26.15
C LYS A 200 3.92 5.45 -27.14
N ILE A 201 5.25 5.42 -26.98
CA ILE A 201 6.20 6.16 -27.77
C ILE A 201 7.23 5.19 -28.37
N ASP A 202 7.67 5.45 -29.59
CA ASP A 202 8.68 4.67 -30.32
C ASP A 202 9.52 5.57 -31.22
N THR A 203 10.69 5.10 -31.61
CA THR A 203 11.52 5.74 -32.64
C THR A 203 11.23 5.22 -34.05
N LEU A 204 10.39 4.21 -34.16
CA LEU A 204 9.94 3.63 -35.43
C LEU A 204 8.45 3.97 -35.64
N ARG A 205 8.12 4.37 -36.87
CA ARG A 205 6.74 4.73 -37.26
C ARG A 205 5.82 3.51 -37.47
N ASP A 206 6.38 2.41 -37.94
CA ASP A 206 5.63 1.25 -38.42
C ASP A 206 4.91 0.41 -37.34
N PRO A 207 5.42 0.27 -36.08
CA PRO A 207 4.75 -0.56 -35.08
C PRO A 207 3.32 -0.12 -34.80
N ALA A 208 2.40 -1.06 -34.78
CA ALA A 208 1.04 -0.80 -34.25
C ALA A 208 1.12 -0.58 -32.74
N TYR A 209 0.09 0.05 -32.14
CA TYR A 209 0.06 0.34 -30.70
C TYR A 209 0.40 -0.88 -29.82
N GLY A 210 -0.11 -2.08 -30.17
CA GLY A 210 0.17 -3.31 -29.44
C GLY A 210 1.64 -3.73 -29.44
N ASP A 211 2.36 -3.41 -30.52
CA ASP A 211 3.75 -3.82 -30.75
C ASP A 211 4.76 -2.77 -30.23
N MET A 212 4.32 -1.57 -29.87
CA MET A 212 5.17 -0.55 -29.24
C MET A 212 5.47 -0.93 -27.79
N ALA A 213 6.74 -0.96 -27.41
CA ALA A 213 7.16 -1.42 -26.09
C ALA A 213 7.12 -0.35 -25.00
N GLN A 214 7.41 0.92 -25.34
CA GLN A 214 7.58 1.96 -24.35
C GLN A 214 6.32 2.76 -24.09
N ILE A 215 5.91 2.81 -22.80
CA ILE A 215 4.79 3.64 -22.35
C ILE A 215 5.26 5.08 -22.19
N MET A 216 4.47 6.03 -22.67
CA MET A 216 4.70 7.46 -22.49
C MET A 216 4.00 7.96 -21.21
N GLY A 217 4.77 8.18 -20.16
CA GLY A 217 4.25 8.64 -18.87
C GLY A 217 3.75 7.50 -17.99
N HIS A 218 2.46 7.48 -17.69
CA HIS A 218 1.86 6.56 -16.73
C HIS A 218 1.23 5.33 -17.37
N ASP A 219 1.29 4.20 -16.67
CA ASP A 219 0.67 2.93 -17.06
C ASP A 219 -0.81 2.84 -16.62
N PHE A 220 -1.52 3.95 -16.66
CA PHE A 220 -2.95 4.05 -16.38
C PHE A 220 -3.59 5.15 -17.23
N TYR A 221 -4.91 5.07 -17.42
CA TYR A 221 -5.65 5.99 -18.31
C TYR A 221 -5.66 7.42 -17.78
N THR A 222 -4.93 8.32 -18.45
CA THR A 222 -4.83 9.76 -18.13
C THR A 222 -5.13 10.62 -19.36
N LEU A 223 -5.24 11.92 -19.15
CA LEU A 223 -5.35 12.91 -20.24
C LEU A 223 -3.98 13.43 -20.66
N GLU A 224 -3.05 13.56 -19.72
CA GLU A 224 -1.71 14.09 -19.93
C GLU A 224 -0.68 12.97 -19.89
N HIS A 225 0.21 12.96 -20.88
CA HIS A 225 1.28 11.99 -21.02
C HIS A 225 2.59 12.73 -21.22
N VAL A 226 3.55 12.46 -20.33
CA VAL A 226 4.82 13.17 -20.30
C VAL A 226 5.95 12.14 -20.19
N VAL A 227 6.99 12.31 -21.00
CA VAL A 227 8.23 11.56 -20.90
C VAL A 227 9.41 12.51 -20.92
N THR A 228 10.34 12.29 -20.01
CA THR A 228 11.59 13.04 -19.97
C THR A 228 12.68 12.21 -20.67
N LEU A 229 13.33 12.81 -21.65
CA LEU A 229 14.50 12.21 -22.31
C LEU A 229 15.79 12.69 -21.63
N PRO A 230 16.80 11.83 -21.49
CA PRO A 230 18.07 12.23 -20.90
C PRO A 230 18.72 13.32 -21.74
N ALA A 231 19.51 14.17 -21.07
CA ALA A 231 20.28 15.18 -21.80
C ALA A 231 21.24 14.50 -22.79
N SER A 232 21.31 15.05 -23.98
CA SER A 232 22.14 14.52 -25.08
C SER A 232 23.63 14.71 -24.85
N GLY A 233 24.44 13.82 -25.43
CA GLY A 233 25.93 13.94 -25.50
C GLY A 233 26.68 13.30 -24.34
N PHE A 234 26.03 12.60 -23.43
CA PHE A 234 26.71 11.83 -22.39
C PHE A 234 27.17 10.47 -22.93
N PRO A 235 28.40 10.01 -22.57
CA PRO A 235 28.88 8.71 -23.02
C PRO A 235 28.05 7.60 -22.34
N ASN A 236 27.41 6.81 -23.16
CA ASN A 236 26.42 5.83 -22.76
C ASN A 236 26.86 4.40 -23.13
N GLU A 237 28.04 3.95 -22.71
CA GLU A 237 28.50 2.60 -23.06
C GLU A 237 27.73 1.45 -22.35
N GLU A 238 26.96 1.70 -21.28
CA GLU A 238 26.24 0.64 -20.55
C GLU A 238 24.86 1.07 -19.98
N ALA A 239 24.39 2.27 -20.23
CA ALA A 239 23.24 2.87 -19.48
C ALA A 239 21.85 2.51 -20.01
N MET A 240 21.73 1.75 -21.08
CA MET A 240 20.46 1.52 -21.75
C MET A 240 19.93 0.09 -21.70
N GLN A 241 19.90 -0.53 -20.54
CA GLN A 241 19.10 -1.76 -20.38
C GLN A 241 17.63 -1.48 -20.02
N GLY A 242 17.05 -0.35 -20.42
CA GLY A 242 15.66 -0.06 -20.11
C GLY A 242 15.00 1.09 -20.86
N ALA A 243 15.75 1.99 -21.49
CA ALA A 243 15.22 3.01 -22.39
C ALA A 243 15.96 2.93 -23.73
N ASP A 244 15.27 2.58 -24.78
CA ASP A 244 15.83 2.33 -26.11
C ASP A 244 16.23 3.62 -26.87
N PHE A 245 16.35 4.79 -26.20
CA PHE A 245 16.60 6.08 -26.84
C PHE A 245 17.93 6.67 -26.42
N GLU A 246 18.91 6.61 -27.29
CA GLU A 246 20.20 7.31 -27.15
C GLU A 246 20.15 8.62 -27.94
N LEU A 247 20.37 9.75 -27.25
CA LEU A 247 20.41 11.07 -27.89
C LEU A 247 21.85 11.48 -28.22
N GLU A 248 22.14 11.58 -29.51
CA GLU A 248 23.42 12.05 -30.02
C GLU A 248 23.40 13.56 -30.33
N LEU A 249 24.56 14.22 -30.25
CA LEU A 249 24.71 15.60 -30.70
C LEU A 249 24.69 15.70 -32.23
N ASN A 250 24.20 16.84 -32.75
CA ASN A 250 24.09 17.14 -34.17
C ASN A 250 23.23 16.12 -34.94
N TYR A 251 22.11 15.74 -34.35
CA TYR A 251 21.17 14.77 -34.89
C TYR A 251 19.74 15.27 -34.86
N ASP A 252 18.94 14.83 -35.82
CA ASP A 252 17.48 15.07 -35.87
C ASP A 252 16.77 13.84 -35.34
N TYR A 253 15.79 14.05 -34.46
CA TYR A 253 15.02 12.99 -33.80
C TYR A 253 13.55 13.08 -34.17
N ASP A 254 12.97 11.91 -34.45
CA ASP A 254 11.55 11.72 -34.69
C ASP A 254 11.02 10.68 -33.72
N PHE A 255 10.06 11.06 -32.90
CA PHE A 255 9.36 10.17 -31.99
C PHE A 255 7.91 10.02 -32.43
N PHE A 256 7.46 8.76 -32.47
CA PHE A 256 6.14 8.37 -32.94
C PHE A 256 5.28 7.92 -31.77
N ILE A 257 4.09 8.49 -31.63
CA ILE A 257 3.20 8.27 -30.51
C ILE A 257 1.88 7.70 -31.00
N ARG A 258 1.35 6.69 -30.31
CA ARG A 258 0.00 6.16 -30.46
C ARG A 258 -0.62 6.00 -29.08
N CYS A 259 -1.91 6.25 -28.99
CA CYS A 259 -2.69 6.10 -27.76
C CYS A 259 -3.83 5.12 -27.96
N GLU A 260 -4.25 4.48 -26.87
CA GLU A 260 -5.42 3.59 -26.81
C GLU A 260 -6.31 4.04 -25.65
N ASP A 261 -7.60 4.21 -25.94
CA ASP A 261 -8.60 4.56 -24.93
C ASP A 261 -9.01 3.34 -24.06
N SER A 262 -9.87 3.59 -23.10
CA SER A 262 -10.38 2.54 -22.20
C SER A 262 -11.34 1.56 -22.89
N ASN A 263 -11.85 1.87 -24.08
CA ASN A 263 -12.69 0.99 -24.91
C ASN A 263 -11.85 0.09 -25.83
N GLY A 264 -10.53 0.36 -25.98
CA GLY A 264 -9.62 -0.38 -26.84
C GLY A 264 -9.50 0.20 -28.26
N ASN A 265 -9.94 1.44 -28.48
CA ASN A 265 -9.73 2.11 -29.76
C ASN A 265 -8.33 2.73 -29.77
N SER A 266 -7.45 2.26 -30.64
CA SER A 266 -6.08 2.75 -30.77
C SER A 266 -5.88 3.56 -32.08
N ASN A 267 -4.97 4.54 -32.03
CA ASN A 267 -4.62 5.35 -33.19
C ASN A 267 -3.98 4.47 -34.29
N LEU A 268 -4.48 4.61 -35.52
CA LEU A 268 -3.88 3.98 -36.70
C LEU A 268 -2.73 4.83 -37.29
N ALA A 269 -2.85 6.17 -37.22
CA ALA A 269 -1.78 7.10 -37.56
C ALA A 269 -0.97 7.45 -36.31
N THR A 270 0.29 7.83 -36.47
CA THR A 270 1.15 8.32 -35.41
C THR A 270 0.97 9.81 -35.22
N PHE A 271 1.16 10.27 -33.97
CA PHE A 271 1.46 11.67 -33.69
C PHE A 271 2.97 11.80 -33.54
N ASP A 272 3.58 12.68 -34.33
CA ASP A 272 5.03 12.76 -34.44
C ASP A 272 5.55 13.97 -33.64
N ILE A 273 6.60 13.77 -32.82
CA ILE A 273 7.33 14.86 -32.18
C ILE A 273 8.76 14.87 -32.73
N GLU A 274 9.10 15.93 -33.45
CA GLU A 274 10.39 16.14 -34.05
C GLU A 274 11.22 17.16 -33.27
N PHE A 275 12.52 16.98 -33.19
CA PHE A 275 13.46 18.00 -32.74
C PHE A 275 14.88 17.72 -33.24
N CYS A 276 15.73 18.74 -33.26
CA CYS A 276 17.14 18.59 -33.52
C CYS A 276 17.98 19.06 -32.33
N ILE A 277 19.13 18.43 -32.14
CA ILE A 277 20.11 18.82 -31.14
C ILE A 277 21.34 19.36 -31.84
N GLN A 278 21.81 20.54 -31.41
CA GLN A 278 23.02 21.10 -32.00
C GLN A 278 24.31 20.53 -31.38
N ASP A 279 25.41 20.63 -32.11
CA ASP A 279 26.75 20.35 -31.61
C ASP A 279 27.26 21.54 -30.78
N GLY A 280 27.95 21.27 -29.68
CA GLY A 280 28.52 22.33 -28.86
C GLY A 280 29.07 21.83 -27.53
N PRO A 281 29.81 22.70 -26.80
CA PRO A 281 30.25 22.39 -25.45
C PRO A 281 29.11 22.51 -24.48
N ASP A 282 29.22 21.78 -23.37
CA ASP A 282 28.38 22.01 -22.21
C ASP A 282 28.65 23.38 -21.60
N THR A 283 27.62 24.14 -21.35
CA THR A 283 27.67 25.51 -20.79
C THR A 283 26.80 25.71 -19.56
N GLU A 284 26.05 24.68 -19.17
CA GLU A 284 25.14 24.71 -18.01
C GLU A 284 25.76 23.92 -16.85
N ALA A 285 25.29 24.18 -15.66
CA ALA A 285 25.64 23.44 -14.46
C ALA A 285 24.60 22.37 -14.18
N PRO A 286 24.96 21.24 -13.56
CA PRO A 286 24.02 20.19 -13.19
C PRO A 286 22.87 20.75 -12.33
N VAL A 287 21.67 20.29 -12.55
CA VAL A 287 20.51 20.64 -11.75
C VAL A 287 20.17 19.49 -10.81
N ILE A 288 20.05 19.77 -9.51
CA ILE A 288 19.50 18.81 -8.54
C ILE A 288 17.99 18.86 -8.69
N GLU A 289 17.41 17.77 -9.20
CA GLU A 289 15.97 17.68 -9.47
C GLU A 289 15.20 17.09 -8.31
N GLU A 290 15.78 16.09 -7.63
CA GLU A 290 15.12 15.34 -6.60
C GLU A 290 16.09 14.78 -5.56
N THR A 291 15.58 14.48 -4.39
CA THR A 291 16.34 13.82 -3.32
C THR A 291 15.46 12.83 -2.57
N THR A 292 16.08 11.84 -1.91
CA THR A 292 15.38 10.93 -0.99
C THR A 292 15.13 11.53 0.40
N ALA A 293 15.34 12.84 0.59
CA ALA A 293 15.01 13.51 1.84
C ALA A 293 13.49 13.50 2.07
N PRO A 294 13.02 13.30 3.31
CA PRO A 294 11.60 13.39 3.62
C PRO A 294 11.07 14.78 3.28
N VAL A 295 9.86 14.86 2.69
CA VAL A 295 9.24 16.12 2.26
C VAL A 295 9.10 17.11 3.42
N ASP A 296 8.76 16.65 4.61
CA ASP A 296 8.63 17.44 5.86
C ASP A 296 9.93 17.51 6.66
N GLY A 297 10.99 16.85 6.18
CA GLY A 297 12.28 16.80 6.84
C GLY A 297 12.32 15.96 8.13
N LEU A 298 11.26 15.24 8.47
CA LEU A 298 11.18 14.48 9.72
C LEU A 298 11.94 13.16 9.62
N VAL A 299 12.82 12.90 10.59
CA VAL A 299 13.67 11.70 10.65
C VAL A 299 13.46 10.98 11.97
N GLY A 300 13.47 9.65 11.93
CA GLY A 300 13.20 8.80 13.08
C GLY A 300 14.09 9.10 14.30
N PHE A 301 13.56 8.83 15.48
CA PHE A 301 14.24 9.02 16.76
C PHE A 301 15.60 8.31 16.79
N ASN A 302 16.58 8.97 17.39
CA ASN A 302 17.95 8.47 17.54
C ASN A 302 18.70 8.24 16.20
N THR A 303 18.22 8.79 15.11
CA THR A 303 18.93 8.79 13.83
C THR A 303 19.95 9.92 13.84
N SER A 304 21.23 9.59 13.98
CA SER A 304 22.34 10.56 13.93
C SER A 304 22.95 10.68 12.54
N ILE A 305 22.65 9.74 11.66
CA ILE A 305 23.15 9.66 10.29
C ILE A 305 21.95 9.34 9.39
N TYR A 306 21.74 10.17 8.37
CA TYR A 306 20.68 9.98 7.39
C TYR A 306 21.27 9.63 6.02
N PRO A 307 20.97 8.47 5.43
CA PRO A 307 21.40 8.13 4.08
C PRO A 307 20.60 8.98 3.08
N LEU A 308 21.30 9.78 2.28
CA LEU A 308 20.71 10.64 1.27
C LEU A 308 21.17 10.20 -0.11
N GLU A 309 20.23 10.13 -1.03
CA GLU A 309 20.50 10.05 -2.46
C GLU A 309 19.96 11.33 -3.13
N VAL A 310 20.75 11.87 -4.04
CA VAL A 310 20.49 13.10 -4.78
C VAL A 310 20.49 12.75 -6.26
N PHE A 311 19.50 13.23 -6.99
CA PHE A 311 19.35 12.96 -8.41
C PHE A 311 19.55 14.23 -9.22
N THR A 312 20.41 14.14 -10.22
CA THR A 312 20.73 15.23 -11.13
C THR A 312 20.30 14.91 -12.56
N ASN A 313 20.02 15.94 -13.35
CA ASN A 313 19.68 15.84 -14.78
C ASN A 313 20.84 15.34 -15.65
N GLU A 314 22.07 15.40 -15.15
CA GLU A 314 23.31 15.06 -15.86
C GLU A 314 24.35 14.46 -14.90
N PRO A 315 25.37 13.73 -15.41
CA PRO A 315 26.41 13.16 -14.57
C PRO A 315 27.23 14.24 -13.86
N ALA A 316 27.21 14.22 -12.53
CA ALA A 316 27.85 15.26 -11.71
C ALA A 316 28.65 14.69 -10.55
N ASP A 317 29.53 15.50 -9.99
CA ASP A 317 30.15 15.30 -8.68
C ASP A 317 29.47 16.24 -7.69
N CYS A 318 28.86 15.71 -6.63
CA CYS A 318 28.12 16.50 -5.66
C CYS A 318 28.87 16.61 -4.32
N ARG A 319 28.67 17.72 -3.63
CA ARG A 319 29.18 18.01 -2.29
C ARG A 319 28.09 18.58 -1.42
N TRP A 320 28.31 18.50 -0.12
CA TRP A 320 27.43 19.13 0.85
C TRP A 320 28.23 19.75 2.02
N ASP A 321 27.60 20.69 2.70
CA ASP A 321 28.14 21.31 3.92
C ASP A 321 26.98 21.78 4.82
N PHE A 322 27.30 22.07 6.10
CA PHE A 322 26.36 22.69 7.04
C PHE A 322 26.14 24.19 6.79
N GLN A 323 26.95 24.79 5.97
CA GLN A 323 26.88 26.20 5.59
C GLN A 323 26.74 26.31 4.08
N ASP A 324 26.02 27.32 3.63
CA ASP A 324 25.92 27.65 2.21
C ASP A 324 27.26 28.22 1.70
N LEU A 325 28.08 27.36 1.16
CA LEU A 325 29.41 27.65 0.63
C LEU A 325 29.44 27.36 -0.86
N ASP A 326 30.35 28.02 -1.58
CA ASP A 326 30.66 27.65 -2.96
C ASP A 326 31.13 26.19 -3.03
N TYR A 327 30.87 25.51 -4.13
CA TYR A 327 31.19 24.08 -4.33
C TYR A 327 32.63 23.71 -3.91
N GLU A 328 33.64 24.53 -4.29
CA GLU A 328 35.05 24.25 -3.98
C GLU A 328 35.41 24.39 -2.49
N ARG A 329 34.55 25.05 -1.72
CA ARG A 329 34.73 25.29 -0.30
C ARG A 329 33.96 24.32 0.59
N MET A 330 33.05 23.54 0.00
CA MET A 330 32.30 22.51 0.72
C MET A 330 33.22 21.36 1.15
N ASN A 331 33.07 20.89 2.39
CA ASN A 331 33.99 19.94 3.02
C ASN A 331 33.65 18.47 2.75
N TYR A 332 32.39 18.15 2.45
CA TYR A 332 31.94 16.76 2.37
C TYR A 332 31.62 16.40 0.93
N ASN A 333 32.35 15.40 0.41
CA ASN A 333 32.09 14.85 -0.93
C ASN A 333 31.00 13.79 -0.83
N MET A 334 30.13 13.73 -1.83
CA MET A 334 29.27 12.59 -2.05
C MET A 334 30.04 11.46 -2.74
N THR A 335 29.63 10.24 -2.51
CA THR A 335 30.19 9.04 -3.11
C THR A 335 29.20 8.43 -4.09
N ASP A 336 29.66 7.44 -4.86
CA ASP A 336 28.82 6.68 -5.80
C ASP A 336 28.01 7.57 -6.74
N CYS A 337 28.59 8.72 -7.12
CA CYS A 337 28.01 9.56 -8.16
C CYS A 337 28.06 8.83 -9.49
N SER A 338 26.93 8.31 -9.93
CA SER A 338 26.80 7.51 -11.14
C SER A 338 26.95 8.38 -12.38
N TYR A 339 27.54 7.82 -13.42
CA TYR A 339 27.42 8.30 -14.79
C TYR A 339 26.44 7.43 -15.61
N GLN A 340 25.80 6.48 -14.93
CA GLN A 340 24.76 5.63 -15.49
C GLN A 340 23.41 6.10 -14.97
N VAL A 341 22.42 6.05 -15.83
CA VAL A 341 21.03 6.34 -15.47
C VAL A 341 20.58 5.34 -14.40
N GLY A 342 19.97 5.82 -13.36
CA GLY A 342 19.62 5.02 -12.21
C GLY A 342 18.38 4.18 -12.39
N ASP A 343 18.05 3.52 -11.33
CA ASP A 343 17.06 2.51 -11.03
C ASP A 343 15.63 2.83 -11.52
N TYR A 344 14.77 1.82 -11.56
CA TYR A 344 13.34 1.88 -11.97
C TYR A 344 12.47 2.91 -11.25
N LEU A 345 12.87 3.39 -10.06
CA LEU A 345 12.14 4.42 -9.29
C LEU A 345 12.39 5.84 -9.81
N TYR A 346 13.54 6.09 -10.43
CA TYR A 346 13.94 7.39 -10.96
C TYR A 346 14.54 7.20 -12.35
N PRO A 347 13.72 6.87 -13.35
CA PRO A 347 14.20 6.66 -14.70
C PRO A 347 14.84 7.94 -15.23
N LEU A 348 15.99 7.79 -15.90
CA LEU A 348 16.71 8.84 -16.61
C LEU A 348 17.39 9.93 -15.74
N LYS A 349 17.63 9.68 -14.45
CA LYS A 349 18.38 10.58 -13.55
C LYS A 349 19.68 9.97 -13.06
N TYR A 350 20.64 10.80 -12.73
CA TYR A 350 21.96 10.41 -12.25
C TYR A 350 22.06 10.57 -10.74
N GLY A 351 22.27 9.47 -10.03
CA GLY A 351 22.28 9.46 -8.57
C GLY A 351 23.65 9.71 -7.95
N CYS A 352 23.73 10.52 -6.91
CA CYS A 352 24.84 10.63 -5.98
C CYS A 352 24.41 10.28 -4.57
N ARG A 353 25.23 9.54 -3.81
CA ARG A 353 24.90 9.07 -2.46
C ARG A 353 25.80 9.70 -1.41
N THR A 354 25.22 9.95 -0.24
CA THR A 354 25.98 10.38 0.94
C THR A 354 25.27 9.98 2.22
N ASN A 355 25.99 10.12 3.34
CA ASN A 355 25.41 10.02 4.68
C ASN A 355 25.50 11.40 5.34
N LEU A 356 24.36 12.07 5.46
CA LEU A 356 24.26 13.31 6.24
C LEU A 356 24.41 12.97 7.71
N THR A 357 25.36 13.63 8.38
CA THR A 357 25.67 13.41 9.79
C THR A 357 25.23 14.59 10.65
N GLY A 358 25.09 14.37 11.96
CA GLY A 358 24.81 15.44 12.91
C GLY A 358 23.33 15.79 13.08
N VAL A 359 22.41 14.92 12.61
CA VAL A 359 20.98 15.08 12.88
C VAL A 359 20.71 15.04 14.38
N GLN A 360 19.99 16.02 14.90
CA GLN A 360 19.63 16.15 16.31
C GLN A 360 18.12 16.13 16.47
N SER A 361 17.66 15.53 17.58
CA SER A 361 16.22 15.47 17.88
C SER A 361 15.69 16.84 18.32
N GLY A 362 14.56 17.24 17.74
CA GLY A 362 13.85 18.48 18.10
C GLY A 362 14.46 19.77 17.54
N GLU A 363 15.60 19.71 16.85
CA GLU A 363 16.26 20.88 16.28
C GLU A 363 16.39 20.74 14.75
N PRO A 364 16.18 21.83 13.97
CA PRO A 364 16.39 21.81 12.54
C PRO A 364 17.88 21.77 12.20
N ASN A 365 18.28 20.77 11.43
CA ASN A 365 19.65 20.59 10.93
C ASN A 365 19.65 20.91 9.45
N ASN A 366 20.33 21.99 9.06
CA ASN A 366 20.38 22.46 7.68
C ASN A 366 21.61 21.92 6.97
N TYR A 367 21.41 21.45 5.75
CA TYR A 367 22.43 20.95 4.84
C TYR A 367 22.28 21.69 3.50
N PHE A 368 23.39 22.06 2.90
CA PHE A 368 23.43 22.74 1.61
C PHE A 368 24.21 21.88 0.63
N LEU A 369 23.63 21.64 -0.53
CA LEU A 369 24.18 20.75 -1.54
C LEU A 369 24.50 21.54 -2.80
N ARG A 370 25.61 21.18 -3.47
CA ARG A 370 25.93 21.66 -4.81
C ARG A 370 26.55 20.54 -5.63
N CYS A 371 26.25 20.53 -6.90
CA CYS A 371 26.81 19.59 -7.86
C CYS A 371 27.66 20.35 -8.91
N LYS A 372 28.59 19.66 -9.52
CA LYS A 372 29.51 20.16 -10.52
C LYS A 372 29.76 19.08 -11.57
N ASP A 373 29.86 19.49 -12.85
CA ASP A 373 30.10 18.57 -13.96
C ASP A 373 31.28 17.64 -13.73
N LYS A 374 31.21 16.45 -14.27
CA LYS A 374 32.28 15.44 -14.17
C LYS A 374 33.61 15.92 -14.78
N PRO A 375 34.80 15.52 -14.24
CA PRO A 375 36.12 15.95 -14.73
C PRO A 375 36.43 15.61 -16.18
N TRP A 376 35.88 14.54 -16.69
CA TRP A 376 36.19 14.06 -18.06
C TRP A 376 35.51 14.91 -19.16
N TRP A 377 34.52 15.71 -18.84
CA TRP A 377 33.94 16.72 -19.75
C TRP A 377 34.97 17.72 -20.28
N ASN A 378 35.95 18.06 -19.47
CA ASN A 378 36.97 19.02 -19.83
C ASN A 378 37.99 18.52 -20.88
N SER A 379 38.04 17.23 -21.18
CA SER A 379 39.11 16.66 -22.02
C SER A 379 38.78 16.63 -23.50
N THR A 380 37.51 16.71 -23.87
CA THR A 380 37.04 16.52 -25.25
C THR A 380 36.39 17.75 -25.86
N MET A 381 35.87 18.68 -25.04
CA MET A 381 35.20 19.90 -25.51
C MET A 381 35.73 21.13 -24.78
N SER A 382 35.82 22.28 -25.42
CA SER A 382 36.38 23.52 -24.90
C SER A 382 35.55 24.22 -23.81
N GLY A 383 34.60 23.53 -23.21
CA GLY A 383 33.77 24.00 -22.08
C GLY A 383 34.46 23.85 -20.73
N GLY A 384 34.08 24.66 -19.76
CA GLY A 384 34.52 24.53 -18.37
C GLY A 384 33.69 23.50 -17.61
N ARG A 385 34.14 23.12 -16.40
CA ARG A 385 33.29 22.43 -15.42
C ARG A 385 32.45 23.49 -14.68
N PHE A 386 31.15 23.42 -14.81
CA PHE A 386 30.23 24.34 -14.14
C PHE A 386 29.70 23.72 -12.84
N ALA A 387 29.42 24.55 -11.87
CA ALA A 387 28.81 24.14 -10.59
C ALA A 387 27.59 25.01 -10.30
N ASN A 388 26.60 24.45 -9.60
CA ASN A 388 25.43 25.18 -9.21
C ASN A 388 25.80 26.51 -8.54
N GLN A 389 25.22 27.60 -8.98
CA GLN A 389 25.40 28.92 -8.33
C GLN A 389 24.60 29.00 -7.05
N ASP A 390 23.40 28.44 -7.02
CA ASP A 390 22.55 28.33 -5.85
C ASP A 390 22.67 26.93 -5.24
N SER A 391 22.67 26.85 -3.91
CA SER A 391 22.67 25.58 -3.21
C SER A 391 21.27 24.99 -3.15
N TYR A 392 21.17 23.68 -3.13
CA TYR A 392 19.94 22.94 -2.81
C TYR A 392 19.88 22.74 -1.29
N PRO A 393 18.97 23.41 -0.56
CA PRO A 393 18.88 23.29 0.88
C PRO A 393 18.05 22.09 1.29
N ILE A 394 18.52 21.33 2.27
CA ILE A 394 17.77 20.26 2.95
C ILE A 394 17.74 20.57 4.43
N THR A 395 16.57 20.47 5.04
CA THR A 395 16.42 20.58 6.50
C THR A 395 15.92 19.25 7.05
N LEU A 396 16.67 18.67 7.99
CA LEU A 396 16.26 17.44 8.69
C LEU A 396 16.04 17.72 10.16
N ILE A 397 14.96 17.19 10.72
CA ILE A 397 14.60 17.32 12.13
C ILE A 397 14.44 15.91 12.70
N GLY A 398 15.34 15.52 13.61
CA GLY A 398 15.20 14.27 14.35
C GLY A 398 13.99 14.34 15.28
N THR A 399 13.13 13.34 15.22
CA THR A 399 11.92 13.28 16.04
C THR A 399 12.23 12.81 17.46
N TYR A 400 11.24 12.88 18.34
CA TYR A 400 11.22 12.17 19.63
C TYR A 400 10.66 10.75 19.42
N PRO A 401 10.83 9.83 20.39
CA PRO A 401 10.24 8.51 20.27
C PRO A 401 8.71 8.60 20.28
N LEU A 402 8.06 7.86 19.37
CA LEU A 402 6.60 7.70 19.38
C LEU A 402 6.18 7.00 20.67
N GLN A 403 5.07 7.42 21.26
CA GLN A 403 4.54 6.85 22.50
C GLN A 403 3.07 6.49 22.34
N ILE A 404 2.67 5.41 22.99
CA ILE A 404 1.27 5.08 23.22
C ILE A 404 0.90 5.59 24.61
N ASP A 405 0.00 6.56 24.67
CA ASP A 405 -0.42 7.17 25.94
C ASP A 405 -1.55 6.38 26.61
N LEU A 406 -2.40 5.75 25.80
CA LEU A 406 -3.60 5.08 26.27
C LEU A 406 -4.00 3.95 25.32
N ILE A 407 -4.32 2.80 25.92
CA ILE A 407 -5.06 1.73 25.25
C ILE A 407 -6.25 1.37 26.12
N THR A 408 -7.44 1.34 25.52
CA THR A 408 -8.66 0.96 26.23
C THR A 408 -9.53 0.03 25.39
N VAL A 409 -10.33 -0.77 26.08
CA VAL A 409 -11.41 -1.58 25.53
C VAL A 409 -12.73 -1.15 26.17
N ASN A 410 -13.69 -0.68 25.35
CA ASN A 410 -14.92 -0.09 25.85
C ASN A 410 -14.68 0.96 26.97
N GLU A 411 -13.69 1.84 26.75
CA GLU A 411 -13.23 2.88 27.69
C GLU A 411 -12.64 2.36 29.02
N LYS A 412 -12.35 1.06 29.13
CA LYS A 412 -11.72 0.46 30.31
C LYS A 412 -10.27 0.08 30.03
N GLU A 413 -9.45 0.11 31.07
CA GLU A 413 -8.03 -0.21 31.00
C GLU A 413 -7.76 -1.73 30.99
N SER A 414 -6.50 -2.09 30.74
CA SER A 414 -6.02 -3.47 30.74
C SER A 414 -6.33 -4.21 32.05
N GLY A 415 -6.63 -5.52 31.95
CA GLY A 415 -7.02 -6.38 33.07
C GLY A 415 -8.50 -6.29 33.46
N THR A 416 -9.33 -5.64 32.66
CA THR A 416 -10.77 -5.52 32.92
C THR A 416 -11.53 -6.78 32.50
N THR A 417 -12.66 -7.05 33.20
CA THR A 417 -13.67 -8.00 32.72
C THR A 417 -14.86 -7.22 32.16
N LEU A 418 -15.27 -7.56 30.96
CA LEU A 418 -16.47 -7.06 30.28
C LEU A 418 -17.59 -8.07 30.47
N PHE A 419 -18.72 -7.62 30.99
CA PHE A 419 -19.92 -8.43 31.20
C PHE A 419 -21.02 -8.00 30.23
N ASP A 420 -21.64 -8.95 29.54
CA ASP A 420 -22.79 -8.70 28.67
C ASP A 420 -23.61 -9.98 28.47
N SER A 421 -24.76 -9.90 27.81
CA SER A 421 -25.58 -11.05 27.39
C SER A 421 -25.58 -11.31 25.89
N VAL A 422 -24.99 -10.40 25.11
CA VAL A 422 -24.93 -10.48 23.64
C VAL A 422 -23.72 -11.28 23.19
N ASP A 423 -23.92 -12.23 22.29
CA ASP A 423 -22.91 -13.11 21.74
C ASP A 423 -22.98 -13.12 20.19
N PRO A 424 -21.91 -12.71 19.49
CA PRO A 424 -20.64 -12.14 20.01
C PRO A 424 -20.80 -10.71 20.55
N LEU A 425 -20.03 -10.37 21.59
CA LEU A 425 -19.99 -9.03 22.15
C LEU A 425 -19.23 -8.07 21.24
N LYS A 426 -19.84 -6.94 20.93
CA LYS A 426 -19.14 -5.83 20.27
C LYS A 426 -18.25 -5.11 21.28
N ILE A 427 -16.95 -5.06 21.01
CA ILE A 427 -15.98 -4.25 21.74
C ILE A 427 -15.43 -3.15 20.85
N THR A 428 -15.01 -2.05 21.45
CA THR A 428 -14.29 -0.96 20.77
C THR A 428 -12.91 -0.84 21.39
N LEU A 429 -11.88 -1.18 20.63
CA LEU A 429 -10.49 -0.86 20.97
C LEU A 429 -10.22 0.59 20.63
N LYS A 430 -9.59 1.33 21.56
CA LYS A 430 -9.16 2.70 21.37
C LYS A 430 -7.70 2.83 21.76
N VAL A 431 -6.92 3.48 20.90
CA VAL A 431 -5.48 3.76 21.11
C VAL A 431 -5.25 5.25 20.91
N LYS A 432 -4.43 5.84 21.79
CA LYS A 432 -3.98 7.23 21.66
C LYS A 432 -2.47 7.29 21.66
N THR A 433 -1.92 8.02 20.68
CA THR A 433 -0.48 8.20 20.49
C THR A 433 -0.06 9.66 20.67
N SER A 434 1.19 9.86 21.06
CA SER A 434 1.81 11.19 21.25
C SER A 434 3.31 11.16 20.95
N ALA A 435 3.95 12.32 21.00
CA ALA A 435 5.36 12.50 20.65
C ALA A 435 5.65 12.05 19.20
N GLY A 436 6.80 11.48 18.89
CA GLY A 436 7.13 11.05 17.52
C GLY A 436 7.12 12.17 16.48
N ALA A 437 6.84 11.81 15.24
CA ALA A 437 6.60 12.75 14.14
C ALA A 437 5.20 13.36 14.25
N ASN A 438 5.07 14.63 13.82
CA ASN A 438 3.78 15.34 13.72
C ASN A 438 2.92 15.20 14.99
N GLU A 439 3.55 15.37 16.17
CA GLU A 439 2.90 15.30 17.49
C GLU A 439 2.26 13.94 17.79
N GLY A 440 2.81 12.85 17.23
CA GLY A 440 2.35 11.49 17.48
C GLY A 440 1.29 10.97 16.52
N LYS A 441 1.08 11.64 15.39
CA LYS A 441 0.25 11.07 14.33
C LYS A 441 0.89 9.79 13.81
N SER A 442 0.13 8.71 13.84
CA SER A 442 0.61 7.38 13.51
C SER A 442 -0.43 6.55 12.77
N LYS A 443 0.00 5.43 12.22
CA LYS A 443 -0.85 4.34 11.75
C LYS A 443 -0.67 3.17 12.69
N CYS A 444 -1.75 2.69 13.27
CA CYS A 444 -1.69 1.59 14.21
C CYS A 444 -2.27 0.31 13.62
N GLN A 445 -1.62 -0.81 13.94
CA GLN A 445 -2.07 -2.17 13.69
C GLN A 445 -2.47 -2.83 15.01
N TYR A 446 -3.37 -3.78 14.93
CA TYR A 446 -3.74 -4.62 16.06
C TYR A 446 -3.68 -6.10 15.69
N GLY A 447 -3.54 -6.94 16.70
CA GLY A 447 -3.49 -8.38 16.52
C GLY A 447 -3.53 -9.12 17.84
N ILE A 448 -3.46 -10.44 17.79
CA ILE A 448 -3.54 -11.32 18.97
C ILE A 448 -2.17 -11.95 19.20
N ASN A 449 -1.67 -11.86 20.44
CA ASN A 449 -0.42 -12.49 20.86
C ASN A 449 0.79 -12.16 19.96
N GLY A 450 0.93 -10.91 19.55
CA GLY A 450 2.03 -10.44 18.71
C GLY A 450 1.86 -10.70 17.20
N ASN A 451 0.78 -11.36 16.78
CA ASN A 451 0.45 -11.53 15.38
C ASN A 451 -0.48 -10.40 14.94
N TYR A 452 0.07 -9.41 14.25
CA TYR A 452 -0.70 -8.28 13.74
C TYR A 452 -1.59 -8.73 12.58
N ILE A 453 -2.90 -8.46 12.69
CA ILE A 453 -3.91 -8.96 11.76
C ILE A 453 -4.31 -7.88 10.78
N ASP A 454 -4.53 -6.64 11.27
CA ASP A 454 -5.09 -5.56 10.46
C ASP A 454 -4.72 -4.18 11.02
N TYR A 455 -5.00 -3.14 10.26
CA TYR A 455 -4.91 -1.74 10.68
C TYR A 455 -6.20 -1.28 11.35
N PHE A 456 -6.10 -0.27 12.23
CA PHE A 456 -7.28 0.43 12.73
C PHE A 456 -7.97 1.16 11.58
N TYR A 457 -9.22 0.85 11.34
CA TYR A 457 -9.99 1.38 10.20
C TYR A 457 -10.50 2.82 10.42
N ASN A 458 -10.60 3.29 11.68
CA ASN A 458 -10.98 4.66 12.05
C ASN A 458 -12.22 5.21 11.30
N GLY A 459 -13.21 4.36 11.04
CA GLY A 459 -14.40 4.73 10.25
C GLY A 459 -14.14 4.99 8.76
N GLY A 460 -13.10 4.37 8.17
CA GLY A 460 -12.76 4.47 6.75
C GLY A 460 -11.57 5.38 6.45
N ASN A 461 -10.92 5.90 7.49
CA ASN A 461 -9.76 6.76 7.33
C ASN A 461 -8.48 6.01 7.71
N PHE A 462 -7.55 5.88 6.76
CA PHE A 462 -6.22 5.28 6.93
C PHE A 462 -5.10 6.32 7.05
N ASP A 463 -5.44 7.58 7.28
CA ASP A 463 -4.45 8.64 7.49
C ASP A 463 -3.72 8.48 8.84
N TYR A 464 -2.60 9.19 8.98
CA TYR A 464 -1.89 9.29 10.24
C TYR A 464 -2.70 10.10 11.24
N LEU A 465 -3.10 9.48 12.33
CA LEU A 465 -3.96 10.06 13.37
C LEU A 465 -3.32 9.91 14.76
N ASN A 466 -3.80 10.70 15.73
CA ASN A 466 -3.41 10.57 17.15
C ASN A 466 -4.35 9.64 17.94
N GLU A 467 -5.56 9.43 17.44
CA GLU A 467 -6.54 8.54 18.07
C GLU A 467 -7.00 7.50 17.04
N HIS A 468 -6.98 6.23 17.46
CA HIS A 468 -7.35 5.09 16.65
C HIS A 468 -8.47 4.33 17.35
N THR A 469 -9.50 3.96 16.59
CA THR A 469 -10.63 3.20 17.09
C THR A 469 -10.96 2.05 16.15
N GLN A 470 -11.25 0.88 16.73
CA GLN A 470 -11.66 -0.30 15.98
C GLN A 470 -12.73 -1.07 16.73
N ASP A 471 -13.83 -1.32 16.05
CA ASP A 471 -14.90 -2.20 16.53
C ASP A 471 -14.59 -3.65 16.14
N ILE A 472 -14.66 -4.55 17.11
CA ILE A 472 -14.40 -5.98 16.94
C ILE A 472 -15.53 -6.75 17.63
N TYR A 473 -15.91 -7.90 17.10
CA TYR A 473 -16.92 -8.79 17.69
C TYR A 473 -16.22 -10.04 18.21
N LEU A 474 -16.37 -10.31 19.50
CA LEU A 474 -15.67 -11.39 20.19
C LEU A 474 -16.63 -12.23 21.01
N ASP A 475 -16.35 -13.53 21.08
CA ASP A 475 -17.03 -14.48 21.94
C ASP A 475 -16.53 -14.38 23.39
N GLU A 476 -17.12 -15.16 24.31
CA GLU A 476 -16.63 -15.32 25.68
C GLU A 476 -15.18 -15.86 25.70
N GLY A 477 -14.29 -15.24 26.50
CA GLY A 477 -12.91 -15.68 26.60
C GLY A 477 -11.96 -14.63 27.17
N GLU A 478 -10.69 -15.03 27.27
CA GLU A 478 -9.57 -14.17 27.64
C GLU A 478 -8.82 -13.71 26.38
N TYR A 479 -8.56 -12.43 26.28
CA TYR A 479 -7.94 -11.82 25.11
C TYR A 479 -6.71 -11.02 25.50
N ASN A 480 -5.64 -11.16 24.70
CA ASN A 480 -4.46 -10.31 24.71
C ASN A 480 -4.26 -9.71 23.31
N TYR A 481 -4.57 -8.44 23.16
CA TYR A 481 -4.36 -7.72 21.92
C TYR A 481 -3.04 -6.94 21.97
N SER A 482 -2.19 -7.20 20.99
CA SER A 482 -0.96 -6.45 20.74
C SER A 482 -1.24 -5.31 19.77
N ILE A 483 -0.73 -4.14 20.08
CA ILE A 483 -0.88 -2.91 19.30
C ILE A 483 0.50 -2.48 18.83
N LYS A 484 0.63 -2.12 17.56
CA LYS A 484 1.84 -1.58 16.95
C LYS A 484 1.51 -0.32 16.18
N CYS A 485 2.14 0.78 16.54
CA CYS A 485 1.96 2.05 15.87
C CYS A 485 3.26 2.51 15.22
N ASN A 486 3.13 3.12 14.04
CA ASN A 486 4.23 3.62 13.23
C ASN A 486 3.90 5.04 12.74
N ASP A 487 4.77 6.02 12.97
CA ASP A 487 4.60 7.39 12.49
C ASP A 487 5.27 7.62 11.11
N GLU A 488 5.12 8.83 10.55
CA GLU A 488 5.69 9.21 9.25
C GLU A 488 7.22 9.20 9.20
N ALA A 489 7.88 9.36 10.37
CA ALA A 489 9.33 9.25 10.47
C ALA A 489 9.81 7.81 10.74
N ASN A 490 8.93 6.82 10.63
CA ASN A 490 9.19 5.40 10.90
C ASN A 490 9.58 5.10 12.37
N ASN A 491 9.17 5.93 13.33
CA ASN A 491 9.25 5.51 14.73
C ASN A 491 8.18 4.47 15.00
N VAL A 492 8.58 3.40 15.67
CA VAL A 492 7.70 2.29 16.01
C VAL A 492 7.55 2.20 17.51
N VAL A 493 6.32 2.01 17.99
CA VAL A 493 6.00 1.68 19.37
C VAL A 493 5.04 0.52 19.43
N GLU A 494 5.25 -0.38 20.37
CA GLU A 494 4.41 -1.56 20.59
C GLU A 494 3.95 -1.59 22.05
N ASP A 495 2.70 -1.99 22.27
CA ASP A 495 2.12 -2.19 23.59
C ASP A 495 0.99 -3.22 23.51
N GLU A 496 0.41 -3.63 24.63
CA GLU A 496 -0.63 -4.65 24.67
C GLU A 496 -1.75 -4.35 25.69
N ILE A 497 -2.93 -4.88 25.43
CA ILE A 497 -4.08 -4.82 26.33
C ILE A 497 -4.65 -6.20 26.57
N ASN A 498 -4.85 -6.54 27.83
CA ASN A 498 -5.49 -7.78 28.27
C ASN A 498 -6.89 -7.49 28.81
N PHE A 499 -7.86 -8.32 28.48
CA PHE A 499 -9.20 -8.26 29.03
C PHE A 499 -9.89 -9.61 28.94
N THR A 500 -10.95 -9.78 29.73
CA THR A 500 -11.78 -10.99 29.73
C THR A 500 -13.20 -10.59 29.34
N ILE A 501 -13.86 -11.43 28.56
CA ILE A 501 -15.29 -11.33 28.25
C ILE A 501 -16.00 -12.47 28.96
N GLU A 502 -16.94 -12.12 29.81
CA GLU A 502 -17.84 -13.06 30.47
C GLU A 502 -19.28 -12.74 30.03
N LEU A 503 -19.95 -13.75 29.48
CA LEU A 503 -21.30 -13.59 28.96
C LEU A 503 -22.32 -14.23 29.90
N ASP A 504 -23.22 -13.43 30.46
CA ASP A 504 -24.34 -13.94 31.18
C ASP A 504 -25.55 -14.08 30.25
N LYS A 505 -25.92 -15.32 29.97
CA LYS A 505 -27.08 -15.71 29.13
C LYS A 505 -28.17 -16.37 29.92
N THR A 506 -28.05 -16.40 31.24
CA THR A 506 -28.97 -17.10 32.12
C THR A 506 -30.00 -16.11 32.73
N ALA A 507 -31.26 -16.47 32.64
CA ALA A 507 -32.29 -15.66 33.29
C ALA A 507 -32.30 -15.86 34.81
N PRO A 508 -32.61 -14.83 35.60
CA PRO A 508 -32.72 -14.95 37.04
C PRO A 508 -33.70 -16.03 37.47
N ILE A 509 -33.27 -16.85 38.41
CA ILE A 509 -34.07 -17.94 38.97
C ILE A 509 -34.64 -17.50 40.31
N VAL A 510 -35.96 -17.63 40.49
CA VAL A 510 -36.59 -17.44 41.79
C VAL A 510 -36.30 -18.67 42.66
N VAL A 511 -35.43 -18.51 43.67
CA VAL A 511 -34.98 -19.60 44.55
C VAL A 511 -35.87 -19.81 45.76
N ARG A 512 -36.64 -18.80 46.13
CA ARG A 512 -37.54 -18.90 47.30
C ARG A 512 -38.72 -17.93 47.20
N VAL A 513 -39.88 -18.40 47.64
CA VAL A 513 -41.10 -17.60 47.77
C VAL A 513 -41.75 -17.91 49.12
N TYR A 514 -42.15 -16.88 49.87
CA TYR A 514 -42.81 -17.05 51.18
C TYR A 514 -43.53 -15.78 51.65
N TYR A 515 -44.36 -15.92 52.70
CA TYR A 515 -45.03 -14.81 53.35
C TYR A 515 -44.08 -14.11 54.33
N GLU A 516 -44.03 -12.77 54.25
CA GLU A 516 -43.29 -11.95 55.21
C GLU A 516 -44.04 -10.62 55.43
N GLN A 517 -44.48 -10.38 56.67
CA GLN A 517 -45.09 -9.10 57.12
C GLN A 517 -46.20 -8.54 56.20
N GLY A 518 -47.15 -9.40 55.81
CA GLY A 518 -48.24 -9.02 54.94
C GLY A 518 -47.98 -8.97 53.45
N LYS A 519 -46.76 -9.39 53.02
CA LYS A 519 -46.33 -9.41 51.61
C LYS A 519 -45.92 -10.80 51.19
N LEU A 520 -46.08 -11.08 49.91
CA LEU A 520 -45.39 -12.17 49.24
C LEU A 520 -43.96 -11.70 48.93
N LYS A 521 -42.99 -12.41 49.47
CA LYS A 521 -41.58 -12.16 49.24
C LYS A 521 -40.97 -13.23 48.33
N LEU A 522 -40.24 -12.80 47.32
CA LEU A 522 -39.44 -13.65 46.45
C LEU A 522 -37.98 -13.35 46.65
N ILE A 523 -37.13 -14.35 46.47
CA ILE A 523 -35.70 -14.21 46.45
C ILE A 523 -35.20 -14.77 45.13
N THR A 524 -34.40 -13.98 44.43
CA THR A 524 -33.69 -14.40 43.20
C THR A 524 -32.26 -14.83 43.51
N ASN A 525 -31.67 -15.67 42.67
CA ASN A 525 -30.26 -16.12 42.76
C ASN A 525 -29.27 -15.02 42.48
N GLU A 526 -29.70 -13.99 41.76
CA GLU A 526 -28.91 -12.87 41.29
C GLU A 526 -29.69 -11.56 41.32
N ASP A 527 -28.99 -10.42 41.08
CA ASP A 527 -29.63 -9.10 41.03
C ASP A 527 -30.58 -9.03 39.83
N ALA A 528 -31.82 -8.76 40.13
CA ALA A 528 -32.90 -8.75 39.15
C ALA A 528 -33.95 -7.69 39.40
N THR A 529 -34.73 -7.39 38.40
CA THR A 529 -35.99 -6.66 38.50
C THR A 529 -37.13 -7.59 38.11
N CYS A 530 -38.17 -7.65 38.90
CA CYS A 530 -39.30 -8.57 38.67
C CYS A 530 -40.60 -7.80 38.44
N VAL A 531 -41.39 -8.32 37.51
CA VAL A 531 -42.76 -7.82 37.22
C VAL A 531 -43.75 -8.97 37.26
N TYR A 532 -45.03 -8.70 37.49
CA TYR A 532 -46.08 -9.72 37.47
C TYR A 532 -47.29 -9.31 36.63
N ASN A 533 -48.01 -10.31 36.18
CA ASN A 533 -49.34 -10.20 35.58
C ASN A 533 -50.28 -11.17 36.32
N ALA A 534 -51.58 -10.81 36.44
CA ALA A 534 -52.56 -11.61 37.16
C ALA A 534 -53.19 -12.74 36.32
N ASP A 535 -53.12 -12.63 34.99
CA ASP A 535 -53.92 -13.49 34.10
C ASP A 535 -53.09 -14.56 33.41
N THR A 536 -51.85 -14.25 33.00
CA THR A 536 -51.06 -15.12 32.12
C THR A 536 -49.55 -14.83 32.19
N CYS A 537 -48.73 -15.83 31.85
CA CYS A 537 -47.29 -15.65 31.57
C CYS A 537 -47.02 -15.07 30.16
N ALA A 538 -48.00 -15.05 29.27
CA ALA A 538 -47.83 -14.60 27.90
C ALA A 538 -47.96 -13.06 27.76
N TYR A 539 -47.24 -12.30 28.59
CA TYR A 539 -47.19 -10.84 28.53
C TYR A 539 -45.75 -10.37 28.26
N ALA A 540 -45.60 -9.19 27.66
CA ALA A 540 -44.28 -8.57 27.52
C ALA A 540 -43.82 -8.06 28.90
N TYR A 541 -42.52 -8.14 29.18
CA TYR A 541 -41.97 -7.73 30.48
C TYR A 541 -42.37 -6.30 30.85
N GLU A 542 -42.42 -5.41 29.87
CA GLU A 542 -42.76 -4.00 29.97
C GLU A 542 -44.22 -3.76 30.34
N ASP A 543 -45.11 -4.72 30.07
CA ASP A 543 -46.55 -4.66 30.38
C ASP A 543 -46.87 -5.17 31.79
N GLY A 544 -45.88 -5.70 32.50
CA GLY A 544 -46.02 -6.24 33.83
C GLY A 544 -46.05 -5.17 34.93
N THR A 545 -46.70 -5.47 36.07
CA THR A 545 -46.67 -4.63 37.27
C THR A 545 -45.39 -4.92 38.07
N SER A 546 -44.60 -3.89 38.38
CA SER A 546 -43.31 -4.06 39.07
C SER A 546 -43.48 -4.53 40.52
N LEU A 547 -42.63 -5.46 40.94
CA LEU A 547 -42.45 -5.81 42.36
C LEU A 547 -41.49 -4.78 42.99
N SER A 548 -41.68 -4.46 44.26
CA SER A 548 -40.75 -3.62 45.00
C SER A 548 -39.52 -4.42 45.42
N THR A 549 -38.35 -3.82 45.28
CA THR A 549 -37.07 -4.38 45.75
C THR A 549 -36.24 -3.30 46.40
N ASN A 550 -35.35 -3.65 47.34
CA ASN A 550 -34.40 -2.74 47.98
C ASN A 550 -32.93 -3.10 47.66
N ASP A 551 -32.67 -4.31 47.17
CA ASP A 551 -31.35 -4.88 47.01
C ASP A 551 -31.19 -5.71 45.73
N GLY A 552 -32.21 -5.70 44.86
CA GLY A 552 -32.19 -6.49 43.61
C GLY A 552 -32.39 -8.01 43.81
N PHE A 553 -32.24 -8.53 45.00
CA PHE A 553 -32.40 -9.96 45.32
C PHE A 553 -33.74 -10.27 46.01
N ASN A 554 -34.21 -9.37 46.84
CA ASN A 554 -35.46 -9.53 47.61
C ASN A 554 -36.57 -8.69 47.00
N HIS A 555 -37.60 -9.35 46.49
CA HIS A 555 -38.72 -8.72 45.79
C HIS A 555 -40.02 -8.90 46.59
N PHE A 556 -40.87 -7.90 46.63
CA PHE A 556 -42.05 -7.87 47.45
C PHE A 556 -43.28 -7.42 46.65
N VAL A 557 -44.40 -8.06 46.87
CA VAL A 557 -45.73 -7.66 46.41
C VAL A 557 -46.76 -7.91 47.52
N ASP A 558 -47.86 -7.19 47.54
CA ASP A 558 -48.89 -7.36 48.54
C ASP A 558 -49.49 -8.76 48.52
N TRP A 559 -49.74 -9.34 49.73
CA TRP A 559 -50.30 -10.66 49.87
C TRP A 559 -51.77 -10.66 49.43
N ASN A 560 -52.10 -11.33 48.32
CA ASN A 560 -53.43 -11.42 47.75
C ASN A 560 -53.76 -12.88 47.42
N THR A 561 -54.81 -13.43 48.10
CA THR A 561 -55.27 -14.81 47.93
C THR A 561 -56.28 -14.99 46.79
N GLN A 562 -56.62 -13.89 46.09
CA GLN A 562 -57.69 -13.92 45.08
C GLN A 562 -57.13 -14.07 43.66
N MET A 563 -55.79 -14.01 43.47
CA MET A 563 -55.16 -14.04 42.17
C MET A 563 -53.87 -14.83 42.19
N ASP A 564 -53.54 -15.40 41.06
CA ASP A 564 -52.22 -15.96 40.79
C ASP A 564 -51.30 -14.85 40.28
N LEU A 565 -50.05 -14.91 40.66
CA LEU A 565 -49.02 -13.97 40.20
C LEU A 565 -48.10 -14.66 39.22
N HIS A 566 -48.22 -14.30 37.97
CA HIS A 566 -47.37 -14.75 36.89
C HIS A 566 -46.16 -13.82 36.82
N ILE A 567 -45.01 -14.23 37.35
CA ILE A 567 -43.87 -13.37 37.61
C ILE A 567 -42.75 -13.63 36.59
N LYS A 568 -42.23 -12.56 36.01
CA LYS A 568 -41.03 -12.55 35.19
C LYS A 568 -39.96 -11.70 35.86
N CYS A 569 -38.76 -12.28 36.01
CA CYS A 569 -37.61 -11.55 36.51
C CYS A 569 -36.62 -11.36 35.36
N LYS A 570 -35.98 -10.20 35.32
CA LYS A 570 -34.98 -9.79 34.34
C LYS A 570 -33.75 -9.27 35.08
N ASP A 571 -32.57 -9.74 34.72
CA ASP A 571 -31.29 -9.24 35.24
C ASP A 571 -30.88 -7.89 34.63
N SER A 572 -29.73 -7.39 34.99
CA SER A 572 -29.15 -6.17 34.45
C SER A 572 -28.75 -6.28 33.00
N PHE A 573 -28.54 -7.49 32.48
CA PHE A 573 -28.16 -7.78 31.09
C PHE A 573 -29.38 -7.99 30.18
N GLY A 574 -30.58 -8.04 30.74
CA GLY A 574 -31.84 -8.19 30.00
C GLY A 574 -32.29 -9.63 29.79
N ASN A 575 -31.62 -10.61 30.45
CA ASN A 575 -32.02 -12.00 30.33
C ASN A 575 -33.37 -12.24 30.98
N LEU A 576 -34.25 -12.87 30.22
CA LEU A 576 -35.59 -13.28 30.59
C LEU A 576 -35.74 -14.80 30.42
N PRO A 577 -36.74 -15.45 31.06
CA PRO A 577 -37.03 -16.86 30.81
C PRO A 577 -37.15 -17.15 29.30
N TYR A 578 -36.43 -18.17 28.85
CA TYR A 578 -36.14 -18.43 27.42
C TYR A 578 -37.35 -18.72 26.53
N GLU A 579 -38.42 -19.26 27.09
CA GLU A 579 -39.62 -19.58 26.29
C GLU A 579 -40.56 -18.40 26.18
N GLN A 580 -41.03 -18.06 24.97
CA GLN A 580 -42.07 -17.06 24.77
C GLN A 580 -43.31 -17.47 25.59
N GLY A 581 -43.68 -16.65 26.57
CA GLY A 581 -44.79 -16.91 27.48
C GLY A 581 -44.40 -17.67 28.77
N ALA A 582 -43.11 -17.95 29.01
CA ALA A 582 -42.64 -18.51 30.28
C ALA A 582 -42.60 -17.44 31.37
N CYS A 583 -42.89 -17.83 32.60
CA CYS A 583 -42.67 -17.07 33.83
C CYS A 583 -41.40 -17.59 34.53
N SER A 584 -40.71 -16.73 35.28
CA SER A 584 -39.71 -17.15 36.25
C SER A 584 -40.36 -18.00 37.36
N ILE A 585 -41.55 -17.65 37.74
CA ILE A 585 -42.43 -18.44 38.65
C ILE A 585 -43.88 -17.99 38.54
N THR A 586 -44.79 -18.92 38.81
CA THR A 586 -46.19 -18.59 39.13
C THR A 586 -46.42 -18.80 40.63
N ALA A 587 -46.74 -17.75 41.34
CA ALA A 587 -46.95 -17.77 42.79
C ALA A 587 -48.39 -17.45 43.16
N ARG A 588 -48.90 -18.21 44.12
CA ARG A 588 -50.25 -18.00 44.70
C ARG A 588 -50.14 -17.84 46.22
N ALA A 589 -50.68 -16.75 46.73
CA ALA A 589 -50.87 -16.60 48.15
C ALA A 589 -52.02 -17.51 48.60
N PHE A 590 -51.90 -18.20 49.71
CA PHE A 590 -52.92 -19.10 50.25
C PHE A 590 -53.41 -18.58 51.59
N GLN A 591 -54.67 -18.97 51.97
CA GLN A 591 -55.20 -18.76 53.31
C GLN A 591 -54.74 -19.90 54.20
N GLU A 592 -54.20 -19.60 55.39
CA GLU A 592 -53.92 -20.59 56.45
C GLU A 592 -55.22 -21.06 57.06
#